data_85800a0e22ca62e16a48b12bbdf14bf6
#
_entry.id   85800a0e22ca62e16a48b12bbdf14bf6
#
_cell.length_a   1.000
_cell.length_b   1.000
_cell.length_c   1.000
_cell.angle_alpha   90.00
_cell.angle_beta   90.00
_cell.angle_gamma   90.00
#
_symmetry.space_group_name_H-M   'P 1'
#
loop_
_entity.id
_entity.type
_entity.pdbx_description
1 polymer ?
#
loop_
_entity_poly.entity_id
_entity_poly.type
_entity_poly.pdbx_seq_one_letter_code
_entity_poly.pdbx_strand_id
1 'polypeptide(L)'
;SSAEGLTFEYDERRKAGLTEAAPIVMMDPPEHTAFRRLVGKGFTPRHVQEIEPAVRAFVVDRIERLRERGSGDIVAELLKPMPSFVVAFYLGVPERDWARFDGWTEGIVAANSEGDALRAGDAVAELLTYFSELIEEKRRNPGDDTISALVATGEADVPLMQVLGFAFTMVAGGNDTTTGLLSTGCELLTRFPE
;
A
#
# COMPACT_ATOMS: atom_id res chain seq x y z
N SER A 1 15.89 2.02 25.88
CA SER A 1 14.76 2.76 25.31
C SER A 1 13.54 1.87 25.35
N SER A 2 12.75 2.17 26.28
CA SER A 2 11.80 1.31 26.93
C SER A 2 10.40 1.46 26.33
N ALA A 3 9.60 0.44 26.50
CA ALA A 3 8.15 0.43 26.25
C ALA A 3 7.45 1.66 26.86
N GLU A 4 7.96 2.22 27.95
CA GLU A 4 7.46 3.43 28.61
C GLU A 4 7.54 4.69 27.75
N GLY A 5 8.59 4.87 26.94
CA GLY A 5 8.70 6.03 26.03
C GLY A 5 7.69 6.00 24.88
N LEU A 6 7.42 4.80 24.36
CA LEU A 6 6.40 4.60 23.31
C LEU A 6 4.98 4.80 23.85
N THR A 7 4.71 4.36 25.08
CA THR A 7 3.41 4.53 25.75
C THR A 7 3.12 6.01 26.06
N PHE A 8 4.14 6.77 26.48
CA PHE A 8 3.99 8.21 26.75
C PHE A 8 3.66 8.99 25.46
N GLU A 9 4.34 8.69 24.36
CA GLU A 9 4.08 9.33 23.06
C GLU A 9 2.68 8.99 22.53
N TYR A 10 2.22 7.77 22.73
CA TYR A 10 0.87 7.32 22.39
C TYR A 10 -0.21 8.05 23.19
N ASP A 11 -0.04 8.19 24.52
CA ASP A 11 -0.97 8.90 25.39
C ASP A 11 -1.07 10.39 25.06
N GLU A 12 0.03 11.05 24.70
CA GLU A 12 0.03 12.44 24.26
C GLU A 12 -0.68 12.63 22.90
N ARG A 13 -0.49 11.72 21.96
CA ARG A 13 -1.21 11.71 20.68
C ARG A 13 -2.71 11.50 20.87
N ARG A 14 -3.10 10.59 21.78
CA ARG A 14 -4.49 10.34 22.14
C ARG A 14 -5.15 11.59 22.75
N LYS A 15 -4.48 12.27 23.66
CA LYS A 15 -4.96 13.53 24.26
C LYS A 15 -5.09 14.65 23.22
N ALA A 16 -4.26 14.66 22.21
CA ALA A 16 -4.29 15.61 21.10
C ALA A 16 -5.34 15.30 20.03
N GLY A 17 -6.13 14.21 20.16
CA GLY A 17 -7.10 13.77 19.13
C GLY A 17 -6.46 13.16 17.88
N LEU A 18 -5.15 12.90 17.91
CA LEU A 18 -4.40 12.40 16.76
C LEU A 18 -4.50 10.87 16.57
N THR A 19 -5.17 10.17 17.49
CA THR A 19 -5.39 8.72 17.40
C THR A 19 -6.34 8.33 16.28
N GLU A 20 -7.25 9.22 15.87
CA GLU A 20 -8.14 8.98 14.73
C GLU A 20 -7.42 8.93 13.38
N ALA A 21 -6.18 9.42 13.33
CA ALA A 21 -5.32 9.44 12.14
C ALA A 21 -4.22 8.37 12.16
N ALA A 22 -4.16 7.52 13.19
CA ALA A 22 -3.09 6.54 13.31
C ALA A 22 -3.21 5.47 12.21
N PRO A 23 -2.12 5.15 11.48
CA PRO A 23 -2.07 3.98 10.61
C PRO A 23 -2.40 2.71 11.40
N ILE A 24 -3.01 1.71 10.76
CA ILE A 24 -3.43 0.46 11.42
C ILE A 24 -2.28 -0.21 12.21
N VAL A 25 -1.04 -0.08 11.74
CA VAL A 25 0.16 -0.64 12.37
C VAL A 25 0.54 0.05 13.69
N MET A 26 -0.05 1.21 13.99
CA MET A 26 0.15 1.99 15.21
C MET A 26 -1.06 1.93 16.15
N MET A 27 -2.08 1.15 15.81
CA MET A 27 -3.27 0.98 16.63
C MET A 27 -3.10 -0.16 17.63
N ASP A 28 -3.75 -0.05 18.79
CA ASP A 28 -3.87 -1.11 19.80
C ASP A 28 -5.32 -1.64 19.90
N PRO A 29 -5.53 -2.85 20.43
CA PRO A 29 -6.87 -3.32 20.77
C PRO A 29 -7.55 -2.40 21.79
N PRO A 30 -8.88 -2.14 21.67
CA PRO A 30 -9.83 -2.80 20.76
C PRO A 30 -9.91 -2.19 19.35
N GLU A 31 -9.42 -0.95 19.13
CA GLU A 31 -9.55 -0.22 17.87
C GLU A 31 -8.88 -0.97 16.72
N HIS A 32 -7.65 -1.44 16.90
CA HIS A 32 -6.94 -2.27 15.92
C HIS A 32 -7.78 -3.47 15.50
N THR A 33 -8.37 -4.18 16.47
CA THR A 33 -9.15 -5.40 16.20
C THR A 33 -10.41 -5.08 15.38
N ALA A 34 -11.09 -3.98 15.70
CA ALA A 34 -12.28 -3.53 14.99
C ALA A 34 -11.94 -3.12 13.55
N PHE A 35 -10.91 -2.28 13.39
CA PHE A 35 -10.50 -1.80 12.06
C PHE A 35 -9.93 -2.94 11.20
N ARG A 36 -9.11 -3.83 11.76
CA ARG A 36 -8.59 -5.01 11.05
C ARG A 36 -9.71 -5.93 10.54
N ARG A 37 -10.78 -6.09 11.32
CA ARG A 37 -11.97 -6.87 10.90
C ARG A 37 -12.67 -6.22 9.72
N LEU A 38 -12.74 -4.90 9.72
CA LEU A 38 -13.38 -4.13 8.66
C LEU A 38 -12.59 -4.25 7.35
N VAL A 39 -11.30 -3.91 7.36
CA VAL A 39 -10.44 -3.98 6.17
C VAL A 39 -10.27 -5.42 5.67
N GLY A 40 -10.28 -6.41 6.57
CA GLY A 40 -10.13 -7.82 6.25
C GLY A 40 -11.22 -8.37 5.31
N LYS A 41 -12.35 -7.69 5.20
CA LYS A 41 -13.41 -8.06 4.24
C LYS A 41 -12.96 -7.92 2.78
N GLY A 42 -12.02 -7.00 2.50
CA GLY A 42 -11.41 -6.80 1.18
C GLY A 42 -10.33 -7.82 0.81
N PHE A 43 -9.80 -8.59 1.79
CA PHE A 43 -8.70 -9.54 1.59
C PHE A 43 -9.16 -11.00 1.74
N THR A 44 -10.25 -11.35 1.07
CA THR A 44 -10.77 -12.72 1.07
C THR A 44 -10.06 -13.60 0.03
N PRO A 45 -10.05 -14.95 0.21
CA PRO A 45 -9.53 -15.85 -0.82
C PRO A 45 -10.18 -15.65 -2.19
N ARG A 46 -11.43 -15.23 -2.23
CA ARG A 46 -12.15 -14.90 -3.47
C ARG A 46 -11.50 -13.71 -4.18
N HIS A 47 -11.28 -12.59 -3.50
CA HIS A 47 -10.64 -11.40 -4.08
C HIS A 47 -9.20 -11.71 -4.56
N VAL A 48 -8.47 -12.59 -3.83
CA VAL A 48 -7.15 -13.06 -4.29
C VAL A 48 -7.26 -13.84 -5.60
N GLN A 49 -8.28 -14.70 -5.75
CA GLN A 49 -8.51 -15.43 -7.01
C GLN A 49 -8.95 -14.53 -8.16
N GLU A 50 -9.68 -13.46 -7.87
CA GLU A 50 -10.15 -12.50 -8.87
C GLU A 50 -8.99 -11.69 -9.50
N ILE A 51 -7.96 -11.33 -8.73
CA ILE A 51 -6.80 -10.59 -9.25
C ILE A 51 -5.77 -11.51 -9.93
N GLU A 52 -5.72 -12.80 -9.61
CA GLU A 52 -4.68 -13.71 -10.12
C GLU A 52 -4.52 -13.67 -11.65
N PRO A 53 -5.59 -13.70 -12.47
CA PRO A 53 -5.47 -13.64 -13.94
C PRO A 53 -4.78 -12.36 -14.42
N ALA A 54 -5.10 -11.21 -13.79
CA ALA A 54 -4.52 -9.92 -14.16
C ALA A 54 -3.04 -9.83 -13.74
N VAL A 55 -2.68 -10.32 -12.54
CA VAL A 55 -1.27 -10.44 -12.11
C VAL A 55 -0.48 -11.34 -13.04
N ARG A 56 -1.05 -12.49 -13.42
CA ARG A 56 -0.41 -13.43 -14.35
C ARG A 56 -0.17 -12.79 -15.72
N ALA A 57 -1.17 -12.11 -16.26
CA ALA A 57 -1.05 -11.42 -17.55
C ALA A 57 0.02 -10.32 -17.49
N PHE A 58 0.04 -9.53 -16.41
CA PHE A 58 1.06 -8.51 -16.19
C PHE A 58 2.47 -9.11 -16.15
N VAL A 59 2.68 -10.18 -15.39
CA VAL A 59 3.99 -10.84 -15.25
C VAL A 59 4.44 -11.43 -16.58
N VAL A 60 3.55 -12.13 -17.30
CA VAL A 60 3.87 -12.72 -18.60
C VAL A 60 4.25 -11.64 -19.62
N ASP A 61 3.50 -10.55 -19.74
CA ASP A 61 3.82 -9.44 -20.64
C ASP A 61 5.22 -8.87 -20.37
N ARG A 62 5.57 -8.66 -19.11
CA ARG A 62 6.89 -8.12 -18.73
C ARG A 62 8.03 -9.10 -19.03
N ILE A 63 7.83 -10.38 -18.76
CA ILE A 63 8.82 -11.43 -19.06
C ILE A 63 9.03 -11.53 -20.58
N GLU A 64 7.96 -11.53 -21.37
CA GLU A 64 8.08 -11.61 -22.84
C GLU A 64 8.83 -10.40 -23.42
N ARG A 65 8.56 -9.19 -22.94
CA ARG A 65 9.31 -8.00 -23.36
C ARG A 65 10.80 -8.06 -23.01
N LEU A 66 11.14 -8.57 -21.82
CA LEU A 66 12.53 -8.81 -21.43
C LEU A 66 13.19 -9.87 -22.32
N ARG A 67 12.46 -10.95 -22.61
CA ARG A 67 12.93 -12.03 -23.49
C ARG A 67 13.19 -11.56 -24.93
N GLU A 68 12.30 -10.76 -25.49
CA GLU A 68 12.44 -10.20 -26.85
C GLU A 68 13.67 -9.29 -26.98
N ARG A 69 13.98 -8.51 -25.95
CA ARG A 69 15.16 -7.64 -25.93
C ARG A 69 16.46 -8.39 -25.59
N GLY A 70 16.36 -9.59 -25.03
CA GLY A 70 17.50 -10.40 -24.62
C GLY A 70 18.22 -9.96 -23.35
N SER A 71 17.90 -8.78 -22.82
CA SER A 71 18.45 -8.24 -21.58
C SER A 71 17.55 -7.15 -20.99
N GLY A 72 17.68 -6.87 -19.69
CA GLY A 72 16.97 -5.80 -19.00
C GLY A 72 17.13 -5.86 -17.49
N ASP A 73 16.61 -4.87 -16.80
CA ASP A 73 16.55 -4.83 -15.34
C ASP A 73 15.22 -5.43 -14.87
N ILE A 74 15.26 -6.69 -14.45
CA ILE A 74 14.07 -7.40 -13.96
C ILE A 74 13.46 -6.72 -12.73
N VAL A 75 14.27 -6.07 -11.89
CA VAL A 75 13.78 -5.37 -10.70
C VAL A 75 12.96 -4.15 -11.12
N ALA A 76 13.51 -3.30 -11.95
CA ALA A 76 12.85 -2.08 -12.40
C ALA A 76 11.62 -2.37 -13.30
N GLU A 77 11.67 -3.42 -14.12
CA GLU A 77 10.67 -3.66 -15.15
C GLU A 77 9.55 -4.61 -14.73
N LEU A 78 9.79 -5.47 -13.74
CA LEU A 78 8.82 -6.47 -13.28
C LEU A 78 8.61 -6.45 -11.77
N LEU A 79 9.70 -6.62 -10.96
CA LEU A 79 9.53 -6.97 -9.56
C LEU A 79 9.05 -5.78 -8.72
N LYS A 80 9.40 -4.56 -9.10
CA LYS A 80 8.97 -3.31 -8.45
C LYS A 80 7.56 -2.89 -8.86
N PRO A 81 7.20 -2.85 -10.16
CA PRO A 81 5.85 -2.46 -10.58
C PRO A 81 4.75 -3.47 -10.18
N MET A 82 5.09 -4.75 -10.01
CA MET A 82 4.09 -5.79 -9.74
C MET A 82 3.39 -5.62 -8.38
N PRO A 83 4.07 -5.38 -7.24
CA PRO A 83 3.39 -5.08 -5.99
C PRO A 83 2.55 -3.81 -6.05
N SER A 84 3.03 -2.74 -6.72
CA SER A 84 2.30 -1.49 -6.93
C SER A 84 0.98 -1.73 -7.66
N PHE A 85 1.00 -2.56 -8.71
CA PHE A 85 -0.19 -3.01 -9.43
C PHE A 85 -1.20 -3.70 -8.50
N VAL A 86 -0.73 -4.64 -7.66
CA VAL A 86 -1.60 -5.38 -6.72
C VAL A 86 -2.21 -4.45 -5.67
N VAL A 87 -1.41 -3.56 -5.07
CA VAL A 87 -1.89 -2.58 -4.09
C VAL A 87 -2.92 -1.64 -4.70
N ALA A 88 -2.65 -1.12 -5.89
CA ALA A 88 -3.56 -0.23 -6.61
C ALA A 88 -4.91 -0.91 -6.90
N PHE A 89 -4.89 -2.19 -7.32
CA PHE A 89 -6.10 -2.96 -7.53
C PHE A 89 -6.96 -3.07 -6.26
N TYR A 90 -6.36 -3.48 -5.13
CA TYR A 90 -7.08 -3.61 -3.86
C TYR A 90 -7.65 -2.29 -3.33
N LEU A 91 -6.95 -1.17 -3.58
CA LEU A 91 -7.41 0.16 -3.21
C LEU A 91 -8.44 0.75 -4.19
N GLY A 92 -8.72 0.05 -5.30
CA GLY A 92 -9.67 0.53 -6.32
C GLY A 92 -9.17 1.73 -7.11
N VAL A 93 -7.84 1.85 -7.26
CA VAL A 93 -7.20 2.90 -8.04
C VAL A 93 -7.34 2.60 -9.53
N PRO A 94 -7.78 3.56 -10.35
CA PRO A 94 -7.86 3.40 -11.80
C PRO A 94 -6.51 3.06 -12.44
N GLU A 95 -6.52 2.21 -13.48
CA GLU A 95 -5.31 1.73 -14.16
C GLU A 95 -4.40 2.86 -14.66
N ARG A 96 -4.99 3.96 -15.15
CA ARG A 96 -4.26 5.14 -15.62
C ARG A 96 -3.35 5.79 -14.57
N ASP A 97 -3.63 5.53 -13.28
CA ASP A 97 -2.94 6.16 -12.15
C ASP A 97 -1.92 5.23 -11.47
N TRP A 98 -1.83 3.96 -11.88
CA TRP A 98 -0.94 2.97 -11.24
C TRP A 98 0.54 3.36 -11.25
N ALA A 99 1.01 4.01 -12.31
CA ALA A 99 2.41 4.45 -12.41
C ALA A 99 2.81 5.46 -11.31
N ARG A 100 1.84 6.14 -10.68
CA ARG A 100 2.10 7.10 -9.59
C ARG A 100 2.57 6.42 -8.31
N PHE A 101 2.18 5.14 -8.11
CA PHE A 101 2.55 4.37 -6.91
C PHE A 101 4.06 4.19 -6.76
N ASP A 102 4.76 3.96 -7.87
CA ASP A 102 6.21 3.79 -7.85
C ASP A 102 6.88 5.07 -7.36
N GLY A 103 6.43 6.24 -7.82
CA GLY A 103 6.94 7.54 -7.38
C GLY A 103 6.69 7.82 -5.89
N TRP A 104 5.49 7.50 -5.37
CA TRP A 104 5.20 7.67 -3.95
C TRP A 104 6.03 6.74 -3.08
N THR A 105 6.13 5.45 -3.48
CA THR A 105 6.94 4.47 -2.75
C THR A 105 8.40 4.90 -2.73
N GLU A 106 8.98 5.31 -3.87
CA GLU A 106 10.35 5.81 -3.95
C GLU A 106 10.59 7.01 -3.03
N GLY A 107 9.68 7.99 -3.04
CA GLY A 107 9.78 9.17 -2.20
C GLY A 107 9.78 8.83 -0.71
N ILE A 108 8.88 7.92 -0.29
CA ILE A 108 8.76 7.48 1.10
C ILE A 108 10.00 6.67 1.54
N VAL A 109 10.49 5.74 0.69
CA VAL A 109 11.65 4.89 0.98
C VAL A 109 12.94 5.72 1.02
N ALA A 110 13.14 6.64 0.07
CA ALA A 110 14.31 7.53 0.04
C ALA A 110 14.44 8.36 1.33
N ALA A 111 13.32 8.80 1.89
CA ALA A 111 13.32 9.50 3.16
C ALA A 111 13.85 8.67 4.33
N ASN A 112 13.48 7.40 4.36
CA ASN A 112 13.90 6.49 5.44
C ASN A 112 15.39 6.08 5.30
N SER A 113 15.89 5.98 4.06
CA SER A 113 17.25 5.51 3.78
C SER A 113 18.29 6.63 3.60
N GLU A 114 17.91 7.75 3.01
CA GLU A 114 18.80 8.84 2.61
C GLU A 114 18.66 10.09 3.48
N GLY A 115 17.67 10.12 4.38
CA GLY A 115 17.39 11.26 5.24
C GLY A 115 16.79 12.46 4.50
N ASP A 116 16.29 12.29 3.27
CA ASP A 116 15.64 13.36 2.49
C ASP A 116 14.18 13.55 2.92
N ALA A 117 14.01 14.24 4.05
CA ALA A 117 12.70 14.52 4.63
C ALA A 117 11.80 15.39 3.74
N LEU A 118 12.37 16.22 2.86
CA LEU A 118 11.60 17.08 1.95
C LEU A 118 10.93 16.26 0.85
N ARG A 119 11.70 15.38 0.21
CA ARG A 119 11.19 14.49 -0.83
C ARG A 119 10.11 13.54 -0.30
N ALA A 120 10.25 13.08 0.94
CA ALA A 120 9.21 12.32 1.62
C ALA A 120 7.95 13.15 1.84
N GLY A 121 8.11 14.38 2.31
CA GLY A 121 6.99 15.29 2.56
C GLY A 121 6.15 15.50 1.31
N ASP A 122 6.78 15.74 0.18
CA ASP A 122 6.11 15.94 -1.11
C ASP A 122 5.38 14.67 -1.57
N ALA A 123 6.03 13.50 -1.50
CA ALA A 123 5.43 12.23 -1.88
C ALA A 123 4.22 11.87 -1.00
N VAL A 124 4.33 12.08 0.31
CA VAL A 124 3.23 11.85 1.25
C VAL A 124 2.08 12.84 1.00
N ALA A 125 2.38 14.13 0.78
CA ALA A 125 1.35 15.13 0.50
C ALA A 125 0.60 14.83 -0.80
N GLU A 126 1.30 14.43 -1.85
CA GLU A 126 0.67 14.04 -3.12
C GLU A 126 -0.21 12.79 -2.94
N LEU A 127 0.28 11.76 -2.24
CA LEU A 127 -0.46 10.55 -1.92
C LEU A 127 -1.75 10.88 -1.15
N LEU A 128 -1.65 11.67 -0.08
CA LEU A 128 -2.81 12.04 0.74
C LEU A 128 -3.83 12.84 -0.07
N THR A 129 -3.39 13.76 -0.92
CA THR A 129 -4.25 14.53 -1.80
C THR A 129 -5.01 13.62 -2.76
N TYR A 130 -4.28 12.74 -3.46
CA TYR A 130 -4.87 11.80 -4.40
C TYR A 130 -5.92 10.90 -3.75
N PHE A 131 -5.57 10.28 -2.60
CA PHE A 131 -6.50 9.39 -1.92
C PHE A 131 -7.68 10.13 -1.30
N SER A 132 -7.54 11.40 -0.91
CA SER A 132 -8.67 12.20 -0.47
C SER A 132 -9.69 12.38 -1.60
N GLU A 133 -9.24 12.70 -2.81
CA GLU A 133 -10.09 12.83 -3.99
C GLU A 133 -10.74 11.48 -4.37
N LEU A 134 -9.96 10.39 -4.36
CA LEU A 134 -10.46 9.05 -4.65
C LEU A 134 -11.52 8.60 -3.63
N ILE A 135 -11.32 8.85 -2.34
CA ILE A 135 -12.29 8.53 -1.28
C ILE A 135 -13.61 9.27 -1.51
N GLU A 136 -13.56 10.56 -1.86
CA GLU A 136 -14.75 11.34 -2.17
C GLU A 136 -15.46 10.83 -3.44
N GLU A 137 -14.71 10.37 -4.43
CA GLU A 137 -15.28 9.70 -5.61
C GLU A 137 -15.96 8.38 -5.22
N LYS A 138 -15.30 7.53 -4.42
CA LYS A 138 -15.84 6.24 -3.97
C LYS A 138 -17.06 6.38 -3.05
N ARG A 139 -17.16 7.45 -2.28
CA ARG A 139 -18.39 7.77 -1.52
C ARG A 139 -19.57 8.02 -2.42
N ARG A 140 -19.36 8.67 -3.57
CA ARG A 140 -20.42 8.94 -4.55
C ARG A 140 -20.73 7.77 -5.46
N ASN A 141 -19.70 7.04 -5.85
CA ASN A 141 -19.75 5.93 -6.79
C ASN A 141 -18.96 4.73 -6.24
N PRO A 142 -19.52 3.96 -5.28
CA PRO A 142 -18.81 2.83 -4.69
C PRO A 142 -18.58 1.72 -5.72
N GLY A 143 -17.37 1.14 -5.69
CA GLY A 143 -16.97 -0.03 -6.46
C GLY A 143 -16.84 -1.28 -5.59
N ASP A 144 -16.29 -2.34 -6.17
CA ASP A 144 -15.96 -3.59 -5.46
C ASP A 144 -14.46 -3.57 -5.04
N ASP A 145 -14.09 -2.60 -4.22
CA ASP A 145 -12.72 -2.39 -3.73
C ASP A 145 -12.71 -2.05 -2.24
N THR A 146 -11.51 -2.10 -1.64
CA THR A 146 -11.36 -1.93 -0.19
C THR A 146 -11.73 -0.52 0.27
N ILE A 147 -11.40 0.53 -0.49
CA ILE A 147 -11.78 1.91 -0.13
C ILE A 147 -13.29 2.05 -0.19
N SER A 148 -13.93 1.56 -1.25
CA SER A 148 -15.39 1.57 -1.36
C SER A 148 -16.06 0.82 -0.19
N ALA A 149 -15.53 -0.33 0.18
CA ALA A 149 -16.02 -1.09 1.34
C ALA A 149 -15.87 -0.32 2.66
N LEU A 150 -14.78 0.42 2.84
CA LEU A 150 -14.53 1.23 4.03
C LEU A 150 -15.47 2.44 4.13
N VAL A 151 -15.80 3.08 3.02
CA VAL A 151 -16.63 4.29 3.00
C VAL A 151 -18.13 4.01 2.89
N ALA A 152 -18.51 2.79 2.49
CA ALA A 152 -19.91 2.35 2.35
C ALA A 152 -20.53 1.84 3.66
N THR A 153 -19.77 1.65 4.73
CA THR A 153 -20.23 1.13 6.02
C THR A 153 -21.03 2.19 6.77
N GLY A 154 -22.29 2.40 6.40
CA GLY A 154 -23.20 3.37 7.04
C GLY A 154 -23.49 3.16 8.55
N GLU A 155 -22.84 2.21 9.21
CA GLU A 155 -22.97 1.96 10.65
C GLU A 155 -21.90 2.59 11.53
N ALA A 156 -20.76 2.98 10.95
CA ALA A 156 -19.75 3.82 11.60
C ALA A 156 -19.03 4.58 10.49
N ASP A 157 -19.19 5.90 10.45
CA ASP A 157 -18.39 6.77 9.58
C ASP A 157 -16.92 6.53 9.92
N VAL A 158 -16.23 5.74 9.07
CA VAL A 158 -14.76 5.58 9.21
C VAL A 158 -14.16 6.94 8.91
N PRO A 159 -13.43 7.56 9.87
CA PRO A 159 -12.87 8.87 9.66
C PRO A 159 -11.98 8.90 8.41
N LEU A 160 -12.07 9.97 7.62
CA LEU A 160 -11.24 10.14 6.42
C LEU A 160 -9.76 9.85 6.69
N MET A 161 -9.23 10.38 7.80
CA MET A 161 -7.84 10.18 8.20
C MET A 161 -7.49 8.70 8.44
N GLN A 162 -8.43 7.90 8.91
CA GLN A 162 -8.23 6.47 9.12
C GLN A 162 -8.15 5.71 7.79
N VAL A 163 -8.98 6.07 6.82
CA VAL A 163 -8.91 5.51 5.45
C VAL A 163 -7.61 5.93 4.76
N LEU A 164 -7.19 7.19 4.92
CA LEU A 164 -5.92 7.70 4.40
C LEU A 164 -4.72 6.99 5.04
N GLY A 165 -4.72 6.78 6.36
CA GLY A 165 -3.70 6.03 7.07
C GLY A 165 -3.62 4.57 6.62
N PHE A 166 -4.76 3.96 6.27
CA PHE A 166 -4.80 2.62 5.68
C PHE A 166 -4.20 2.62 4.27
N ALA A 167 -4.60 3.53 3.39
CA ALA A 167 -4.05 3.65 2.04
C ALA A 167 -2.53 3.87 2.07
N PHE A 168 -2.05 4.77 2.94
CA PHE A 168 -0.61 4.97 3.17
C PHE A 168 0.10 3.67 3.59
N THR A 169 -0.47 2.94 4.55
CA THR A 169 0.11 1.66 5.03
C THR A 169 0.19 0.63 3.90
N MET A 170 -0.84 0.56 3.06
CA MET A 170 -0.86 -0.35 1.91
C MET A 170 0.21 -0.01 0.88
N VAL A 171 0.38 1.28 0.56
CA VAL A 171 1.40 1.74 -0.40
C VAL A 171 2.81 1.54 0.16
N ALA A 172 3.09 2.05 1.35
CA ALA A 172 4.43 1.99 1.94
C ALA A 172 4.85 0.56 2.32
N GLY A 173 3.94 -0.22 2.93
CA GLY A 173 4.24 -1.56 3.43
C GLY A 173 4.12 -2.66 2.39
N GLY A 174 3.29 -2.49 1.37
CA GLY A 174 3.01 -3.51 0.36
C GLY A 174 4.06 -3.60 -0.75
N ASN A 175 4.69 -2.49 -1.11
CA ASN A 175 5.56 -2.41 -2.27
C ASN A 175 7.00 -2.81 -1.97
N ASP A 176 7.67 -2.12 -1.05
CA ASP A 176 9.10 -2.26 -0.82
C ASP A 176 9.50 -3.65 -0.29
N THR A 177 8.77 -4.14 0.71
CA THR A 177 9.04 -5.46 1.31
C THR A 177 8.87 -6.60 0.31
N THR A 178 7.85 -6.55 -0.53
CA THR A 178 7.57 -7.55 -1.56
C THR A 178 8.61 -7.48 -2.68
N THR A 179 8.97 -6.29 -3.14
CA THR A 179 10.03 -6.08 -4.12
C THR A 179 11.35 -6.64 -3.62
N GLY A 180 11.74 -6.34 -2.37
CA GLY A 180 12.96 -6.84 -1.76
C GLY A 180 13.00 -8.38 -1.68
N LEU A 181 11.90 -9.01 -1.26
CA LEU A 181 11.78 -10.47 -1.22
C LEU A 181 11.94 -11.09 -2.61
N LEU A 182 11.24 -10.57 -3.60
CA LEU A 182 11.29 -11.10 -4.97
C LEU A 182 12.66 -10.91 -5.61
N SER A 183 13.29 -9.75 -5.41
CA SER A 183 14.63 -9.45 -5.94
C SER A 183 15.69 -10.37 -5.35
N THR A 184 15.68 -10.51 -4.01
CA THR A 184 16.57 -11.44 -3.30
C THR A 184 16.30 -12.88 -3.72
N GLY A 185 15.03 -13.27 -3.87
CA GLY A 185 14.65 -14.60 -4.35
C GLY A 185 15.21 -14.90 -5.75
N CYS A 186 15.08 -13.98 -6.69
CA CYS A 186 15.65 -14.12 -8.04
C CYS A 186 17.18 -14.25 -8.00
N GLU A 187 17.87 -13.45 -7.18
CA GLU A 187 19.31 -13.54 -7.02
C GLU A 187 19.74 -14.92 -6.45
N LEU A 188 19.06 -15.37 -5.39
CA LEU A 188 19.35 -16.66 -4.78
C LEU A 188 19.12 -17.84 -5.72
N LEU A 189 17.99 -17.84 -6.45
CA LEU A 189 17.71 -18.88 -7.45
C LEU A 189 18.71 -18.89 -8.62
N THR A 190 19.30 -17.73 -8.94
CA THR A 190 20.36 -17.64 -9.95
C THR A 190 21.69 -18.20 -9.42
N ARG A 191 22.01 -17.94 -8.15
CA ARG A 191 23.24 -18.43 -7.50
C ARG A 191 23.19 -19.89 -7.11
N PHE A 192 22.00 -20.39 -6.74
CA PHE A 192 21.77 -21.74 -6.23
C PHE A 192 20.59 -22.38 -6.99
N PRO A 193 20.83 -22.82 -8.22
CA PRO A 193 19.76 -23.32 -9.12
C PRO A 193 19.24 -24.73 -8.76
N GLU A 194 19.79 -25.37 -7.71
CA GLU A 194 19.42 -26.75 -7.28
C GLU A 194 18.24 -26.77 -6.31
#